data_978698c1ad445438fa09770c66c18ac1
#
_entry.id   978698c1ad445438fa09770c66c18ac1
#
_cell.length_a   1.000
_cell.length_b   1.000
_cell.length_c   1.000
_cell.angle_alpha   90.00
_cell.angle_beta   90.00
_cell.angle_gamma   90.00
#
_symmetry.space_group_name_H-M   'P 1'
#
loop_
_entity.id
_entity.type
_entity.pdbx_description
1 polymer ?
#
loop_
_entity_poly.entity_id
_entity_poly.type
_entity_poly.pdbx_seq_one_letter_code
_entity_poly.pdbx_strand_id
1 'polypeptide(L)'
;MAILTSLGILLLVLLAIPALDTRLVVRHYQIPAKGLARPLRIMLLADHHSSRYGQAQDQLLTCIRAQDPDLILMPGDMADDNRKNREVEHLFRGLRAYGRPTYYVTGNHESRRRSDMAAVKAMATSYGITVLTDEIMPVEIGGQHLHIGGIEDPENVKYQNPAYDHKAAMAQAFADVKTTPGYRILLAHKPQYIRDYAKYGFDLVVSGHTHGGQMIIPGLINGLYAPGQGLFPRWGGGLYRHGATTMVVSRGLAKRIFHMPRVFNRPEVVVLDLGG
;
A
#
# COMPACT_ATOMS: atom_id res chain seq x y z
N MET A 1 39.03 25.63 17.24
CA MET A 1 38.72 24.65 16.17
C MET A 1 38.16 23.33 16.73
N ALA A 2 38.81 22.66 17.65
CA ALA A 2 38.33 21.36 18.19
C ALA A 2 36.89 21.38 18.74
N ILE A 3 36.51 22.41 19.51
CA ILE A 3 35.14 22.55 20.09
C ILE A 3 34.08 22.69 18.99
N LEU A 4 34.32 23.48 17.95
CA LEU A 4 33.39 23.64 16.83
C LEU A 4 33.25 22.35 16.01
N THR A 5 34.33 21.62 15.84
CA THR A 5 34.32 20.29 15.18
C THR A 5 33.53 19.29 16.00
N SER A 6 33.74 19.26 17.34
CA SER A 6 32.98 18.37 18.22
C SER A 6 31.49 18.69 18.25
N LEU A 7 31.10 19.96 18.29
CA LEU A 7 29.70 20.41 18.19
C LEU A 7 29.09 20.02 16.86
N GLY A 8 29.81 20.17 15.76
CA GLY A 8 29.37 19.75 14.44
C GLY A 8 29.11 18.25 14.32
N ILE A 9 30.02 17.44 14.87
CA ILE A 9 29.86 15.98 14.91
C ILE A 9 28.66 15.59 15.78
N LEU A 10 28.52 16.20 16.95
CA LEU A 10 27.39 15.94 17.83
C LEU A 10 26.07 16.27 17.15
N LEU A 11 25.98 17.41 16.45
CA LEU A 11 24.78 17.79 15.69
C LEU A 11 24.46 16.79 14.57
N LEU A 12 25.48 16.34 13.84
CA LEU A 12 25.31 15.32 12.79
C LEU A 12 24.79 13.99 13.37
N VAL A 13 25.31 13.55 14.52
CA VAL A 13 24.82 12.33 15.20
C VAL A 13 23.39 12.51 15.67
N LEU A 14 23.06 13.65 16.27
CA LEU A 14 21.68 13.95 16.74
C LEU A 14 20.66 13.99 15.58
N LEU A 15 21.07 14.44 14.40
CA LEU A 15 20.23 14.41 13.19
C LEU A 15 20.17 13.03 12.55
N ALA A 16 21.25 12.24 12.59
CA ALA A 16 21.30 10.91 11.99
C ALA A 16 20.35 9.91 12.69
N ILE A 17 20.20 9.99 14.00
CA ILE A 17 19.33 9.10 14.77
C ILE A 17 17.87 9.15 14.28
N PRO A 18 17.18 10.32 14.25
CA PRO A 18 15.81 10.39 13.73
C PRO A 18 15.74 10.18 12.21
N ALA A 19 16.80 10.55 11.47
CA ALA A 19 16.83 10.39 10.02
C ALA A 19 16.79 8.92 9.59
N LEU A 20 17.48 8.05 10.32
CA LEU A 20 17.60 6.63 10.01
C LEU A 20 16.66 5.73 10.83
N ASP A 21 15.69 6.31 11.52
CA ASP A 21 14.70 5.56 12.29
C ASP A 21 13.83 4.68 11.38
N THR A 22 13.90 3.36 11.57
CA THR A 22 13.12 2.36 10.83
C THR A 22 12.02 1.69 11.67
N ARG A 23 11.71 2.23 12.86
CA ARG A 23 10.60 1.73 13.67
C ARG A 23 9.28 1.97 12.95
N LEU A 24 8.39 0.99 13.01
CA LEU A 24 7.05 1.08 12.43
C LEU A 24 6.27 2.26 13.00
N VAL A 25 5.55 2.99 12.16
CA VAL A 25 4.66 4.08 12.56
C VAL A 25 3.25 3.81 12.05
N VAL A 26 2.25 4.23 12.81
CA VAL A 26 0.85 4.28 12.39
C VAL A 26 0.52 5.69 11.93
N ARG A 27 -0.05 5.80 10.72
CA ARG A 27 -0.55 7.07 10.20
C ARG A 27 -2.05 7.00 10.03
N HIS A 28 -2.74 8.01 10.54
CA HIS A 28 -4.18 8.15 10.43
C HIS A 28 -4.56 9.22 9.43
N TYR A 29 -5.55 8.91 8.58
CA TYR A 29 -6.18 9.86 7.69
C TYR A 29 -7.69 9.81 7.89
N GLN A 30 -8.29 10.98 8.15
CA GLN A 30 -9.74 11.15 8.14
C GLN A 30 -10.18 11.45 6.70
N ILE A 31 -11.09 10.64 6.17
CA ILE A 31 -11.56 10.77 4.80
C ILE A 31 -13.07 10.96 4.82
N PRO A 32 -13.57 12.15 4.41
CA PRO A 32 -15.00 12.33 4.23
C PRO A 32 -15.54 11.31 3.22
N ALA A 33 -16.50 10.52 3.63
CA ALA A 33 -17.08 9.43 2.84
C ALA A 33 -18.59 9.53 2.80
N LYS A 34 -19.09 10.24 1.80
CA LYS A 34 -20.53 10.36 1.56
C LYS A 34 -21.09 9.00 1.12
N GLY A 35 -22.25 8.65 1.67
CA GLY A 35 -22.94 7.40 1.32
C GLY A 35 -22.60 6.22 2.22
N LEU A 36 -21.72 6.37 3.21
CA LEU A 36 -21.57 5.41 4.30
C LEU A 36 -22.60 5.68 5.39
N ALA A 37 -23.31 4.64 5.83
CA ALA A 37 -24.31 4.74 6.89
C ALA A 37 -23.68 4.89 8.29
N ARG A 38 -22.41 4.44 8.44
CA ARG A 38 -21.62 4.55 9.67
C ARG A 38 -20.13 4.70 9.34
N PRO A 39 -19.33 5.22 10.26
CA PRO A 39 -17.88 5.25 10.07
C PRO A 39 -17.31 3.85 9.77
N LEU A 40 -16.27 3.81 8.93
CA LEU A 40 -15.57 2.59 8.55
C LEU A 40 -14.07 2.81 8.71
N ARG A 41 -13.40 1.90 9.42
CA ARG A 41 -11.95 1.93 9.60
C ARG A 41 -11.28 0.92 8.69
N ILE A 42 -10.40 1.39 7.83
CA ILE A 42 -9.64 0.57 6.89
C ILE A 42 -8.16 0.58 7.29
N MET A 43 -7.53 -0.60 7.34
CA MET A 43 -6.09 -0.72 7.44
C MET A 43 -5.48 -0.93 6.06
N LEU A 44 -4.48 -0.12 5.71
CA LEU A 44 -3.71 -0.24 4.47
C LEU A 44 -2.31 -0.78 4.78
N LEU A 45 -1.98 -1.92 4.19
CA LEU A 45 -0.68 -2.59 4.28
C LEU A 45 -0.11 -2.73 2.87
N ALA A 46 0.97 -2.01 2.56
CA ALA A 46 1.60 -2.04 1.24
C ALA A 46 3.10 -2.31 1.35
N ASP A 47 3.69 -2.81 0.28
CA ASP A 47 5.14 -2.88 0.10
C ASP A 47 5.84 -3.54 1.31
N HIS A 48 5.36 -4.70 1.71
CA HIS A 48 5.96 -5.45 2.83
C HIS A 48 7.32 -6.04 2.45
N HIS A 49 7.48 -6.45 1.18
CA HIS A 49 8.72 -6.99 0.62
C HIS A 49 9.36 -8.06 1.51
N SER A 50 8.57 -8.99 1.99
CA SER A 50 9.03 -10.04 2.91
C SER A 50 9.83 -9.50 4.11
N SER A 51 9.54 -8.30 4.58
CA SER A 51 10.22 -7.66 5.70
C SER A 51 9.83 -8.31 7.02
N ARG A 52 10.77 -8.40 7.94
CA ARG A 52 10.54 -8.99 9.26
C ARG A 52 10.18 -7.93 10.31
N TYR A 53 9.08 -8.16 11.02
CA TYR A 53 8.60 -7.37 12.13
C TYR A 53 8.41 -8.24 13.39
N GLY A 54 9.50 -8.49 14.09
CA GLY A 54 9.53 -9.40 15.22
C GLY A 54 9.56 -10.88 14.83
N GLN A 55 9.26 -11.76 15.77
CA GLN A 55 9.16 -13.20 15.51
C GLN A 55 7.78 -13.48 14.88
N ALA A 56 7.74 -14.17 13.74
CA ALA A 56 6.49 -14.48 13.05
C ALA A 56 5.55 -13.27 12.87
N GLN A 57 6.11 -12.08 12.62
CA GLN A 57 5.39 -10.83 12.41
C GLN A 57 4.63 -10.29 13.64
N ASP A 58 4.97 -10.72 14.85
CA ASP A 58 4.25 -10.39 16.09
C ASP A 58 4.10 -8.88 16.33
N GLN A 59 5.13 -8.09 16.02
CA GLN A 59 5.10 -6.63 16.17
C GLN A 59 4.10 -5.98 15.21
N LEU A 60 4.09 -6.42 13.93
CA LEU A 60 3.16 -5.90 12.94
C LEU A 60 1.72 -6.33 13.24
N LEU A 61 1.52 -7.59 13.59
CA LEU A 61 0.20 -8.13 13.92
C LEU A 61 -0.38 -7.49 15.20
N THR A 62 0.45 -7.22 16.19
CA THR A 62 0.05 -6.48 17.41
C THR A 62 -0.37 -5.05 17.05
N CYS A 63 0.41 -4.38 16.19
CA CYS A 63 0.09 -3.05 15.70
C CYS A 63 -1.27 -3.04 14.96
N ILE A 64 -1.52 -4.02 14.07
CA ILE A 64 -2.78 -4.15 13.32
C ILE A 64 -3.97 -4.32 14.28
N ARG A 65 -3.86 -5.26 15.23
CA ARG A 65 -4.95 -5.53 16.20
C ARG A 65 -5.26 -4.32 17.07
N ALA A 66 -4.24 -3.56 17.46
CA ALA A 66 -4.40 -2.35 18.28
C ALA A 66 -5.20 -1.24 17.57
N GLN A 67 -5.27 -1.26 16.25
CA GLN A 67 -6.03 -0.28 15.47
C GLN A 67 -7.48 -0.72 15.22
N ASP A 68 -7.81 -1.97 15.45
CA ASP A 68 -9.15 -2.58 15.27
C ASP A 68 -9.85 -2.19 13.95
N PRO A 69 -9.24 -2.49 12.79
CA PRO A 69 -9.85 -2.16 11.50
C PRO A 69 -11.06 -3.06 11.18
N ASP A 70 -12.03 -2.51 10.46
CA ASP A 70 -13.17 -3.27 9.91
C ASP A 70 -12.73 -4.15 8.73
N LEU A 71 -11.77 -3.68 7.93
CA LEU A 71 -11.17 -4.44 6.82
C LEU A 71 -9.70 -4.03 6.57
N ILE A 72 -9.00 -4.90 5.84
CA ILE A 72 -7.59 -4.71 5.50
C ILE A 72 -7.42 -4.73 3.99
N LEU A 73 -6.71 -3.74 3.45
CA LEU A 73 -6.40 -3.61 2.03
C LEU A 73 -4.90 -3.71 1.81
N MET A 74 -4.48 -4.54 0.86
CA MET A 74 -3.07 -4.77 0.53
C MET A 74 -2.81 -4.46 -0.95
N PRO A 75 -2.44 -3.22 -1.30
CA PRO A 75 -2.20 -2.82 -2.69
C PRO A 75 -0.78 -3.16 -3.19
N GLY A 76 -0.39 -4.44 -3.14
CA GLY A 76 0.78 -4.98 -3.81
C GLY A 76 2.10 -4.97 -3.04
N ASP A 77 3.08 -5.62 -3.64
CA ASP A 77 4.46 -5.79 -3.19
C ASP A 77 4.56 -6.36 -1.77
N MET A 78 3.74 -7.37 -1.48
CA MET A 78 3.81 -8.10 -0.22
C MET A 78 5.02 -9.05 -0.21
N ALA A 79 5.26 -9.76 -1.30
CA ALA A 79 6.43 -10.58 -1.51
C ALA A 79 7.57 -9.80 -2.17
N ASP A 80 8.81 -10.25 -1.94
CA ASP A 80 10.01 -9.69 -2.57
C ASP A 80 10.57 -10.71 -3.57
N ASP A 81 10.99 -10.24 -4.73
CA ASP A 81 11.54 -11.10 -5.80
C ASP A 81 12.89 -11.73 -5.46
N ASN A 82 13.58 -11.26 -4.41
CA ASN A 82 14.88 -11.75 -3.96
C ASN A 82 14.86 -12.40 -2.57
N ARG A 83 13.68 -12.54 -1.94
CA ARG A 83 13.53 -13.08 -0.59
C ARG A 83 12.56 -14.26 -0.58
N LYS A 84 12.71 -15.12 0.44
CA LYS A 84 11.75 -16.21 0.69
C LYS A 84 10.43 -15.64 1.21
N ASN A 85 9.30 -16.26 0.84
CA ASN A 85 7.96 -15.83 1.21
C ASN A 85 7.56 -16.15 2.66
N ARG A 86 8.47 -16.72 3.48
CA ARG A 86 8.19 -17.12 4.87
C ARG A 86 7.58 -15.97 5.70
N GLU A 87 8.11 -14.77 5.59
CA GLU A 87 7.64 -13.63 6.37
C GLU A 87 6.25 -13.16 5.90
N VAL A 88 5.97 -13.29 4.61
CA VAL A 88 4.63 -13.04 4.03
C VAL A 88 3.64 -14.09 4.52
N GLU A 89 4.04 -15.36 4.51
CA GLU A 89 3.22 -16.45 5.03
C GLU A 89 2.86 -16.26 6.51
N HIS A 90 3.82 -15.85 7.34
CA HIS A 90 3.56 -15.52 8.74
C HIS A 90 2.52 -14.40 8.88
N LEU A 91 2.63 -13.36 8.05
CA LEU A 91 1.67 -12.26 8.03
C LEU A 91 0.27 -12.78 7.64
N PHE A 92 0.15 -13.49 6.52
CA PHE A 92 -1.14 -14.00 6.02
C PHE A 92 -1.82 -14.95 7.03
N ARG A 93 -1.04 -15.83 7.66
CA ARG A 93 -1.52 -16.69 8.76
C ARG A 93 -2.05 -15.87 9.94
N GLY A 94 -1.34 -14.81 10.31
CA GLY A 94 -1.75 -13.91 11.39
C GLY A 94 -3.00 -13.10 11.06
N LEU A 95 -3.16 -12.67 9.81
CA LEU A 95 -4.36 -11.97 9.33
C LEU A 95 -5.58 -12.91 9.31
N ARG A 96 -5.40 -14.15 8.85
CA ARG A 96 -6.46 -15.18 8.95
C ARG A 96 -6.91 -15.37 10.40
N ALA A 97 -5.96 -15.52 11.31
CA ALA A 97 -6.29 -15.70 12.74
C ALA A 97 -6.97 -14.46 13.36
N TYR A 98 -6.70 -13.27 12.83
CA TYR A 98 -7.37 -12.04 13.24
C TYR A 98 -8.80 -11.95 12.72
N GLY A 99 -9.11 -12.54 11.55
CA GLY A 99 -10.45 -12.75 11.04
C GLY A 99 -11.14 -11.52 10.43
N ARG A 100 -10.39 -10.44 10.09
CA ARG A 100 -10.96 -9.31 9.37
C ARG A 100 -10.93 -9.56 7.86
N PRO A 101 -11.96 -9.17 7.09
CA PRO A 101 -11.94 -9.22 5.65
C PRO A 101 -10.68 -8.57 5.10
N THR A 102 -9.97 -9.26 4.23
CA THR A 102 -8.68 -8.81 3.70
C THR A 102 -8.67 -8.98 2.19
N TYR A 103 -8.32 -7.90 1.48
CA TYR A 103 -8.27 -7.84 0.02
C TYR A 103 -6.86 -7.50 -0.44
N TYR A 104 -6.44 -8.14 -1.53
CA TYR A 104 -5.08 -8.04 -2.04
C TYR A 104 -5.07 -7.95 -3.56
N VAL A 105 -4.22 -7.07 -4.10
CA VAL A 105 -3.77 -7.06 -5.49
C VAL A 105 -2.26 -7.25 -5.52
N THR A 106 -1.72 -7.84 -6.59
CA THR A 106 -0.28 -7.96 -6.76
C THR A 106 0.37 -6.63 -7.14
N GLY A 107 1.64 -6.47 -6.80
CA GLY A 107 2.47 -5.37 -7.28
C GLY A 107 3.50 -5.85 -8.30
N ASN A 108 4.46 -4.97 -8.63
CA ASN A 108 5.44 -5.30 -9.63
C ASN A 108 6.50 -6.31 -9.16
N HIS A 109 6.74 -6.46 -7.86
CA HIS A 109 7.67 -7.46 -7.35
C HIS A 109 7.12 -8.88 -7.47
N GLU A 110 5.83 -9.09 -7.22
CA GLU A 110 5.19 -10.37 -7.48
C GLU A 110 5.18 -10.70 -8.98
N SER A 111 5.01 -9.68 -9.84
CA SER A 111 4.96 -9.86 -11.29
C SER A 111 6.30 -10.24 -11.91
N ARG A 112 7.44 -9.81 -11.35
CA ARG A 112 8.78 -10.03 -11.92
C ARG A 112 9.17 -11.49 -11.98
N ARG A 113 8.67 -12.34 -11.12
CA ARG A 113 8.95 -13.78 -11.10
C ARG A 113 7.72 -14.58 -11.49
N ARG A 114 7.77 -15.15 -12.69
CA ARG A 114 6.65 -15.88 -13.30
C ARG A 114 6.07 -17.01 -12.44
N SER A 115 6.93 -17.74 -11.73
CA SER A 115 6.50 -18.82 -10.84
C SER A 115 6.04 -18.34 -9.45
N ASP A 116 6.44 -17.15 -9.02
CA ASP A 116 6.21 -16.68 -7.66
C ASP A 116 4.86 -15.96 -7.52
N MET A 117 4.38 -15.26 -8.54
CA MET A 117 3.10 -14.57 -8.47
C MET A 117 1.93 -15.52 -8.24
N ALA A 118 1.87 -16.63 -8.98
CA ALA A 118 0.83 -17.64 -8.81
C ALA A 118 0.91 -18.29 -7.43
N ALA A 119 2.11 -18.60 -6.95
CA ALA A 119 2.33 -19.16 -5.62
C ALA A 119 1.93 -18.19 -4.50
N VAL A 120 2.24 -16.89 -4.64
CA VAL A 120 1.83 -15.86 -3.66
C VAL A 120 0.32 -15.68 -3.65
N LYS A 121 -0.34 -15.63 -4.82
CA LYS A 121 -1.82 -15.58 -4.93
C LYS A 121 -2.47 -16.81 -4.28
N ALA A 122 -1.97 -18.00 -4.61
CA ALA A 122 -2.48 -19.26 -4.02
C ALA A 122 -2.29 -19.30 -2.51
N MET A 123 -1.13 -18.86 -2.02
CA MET A 123 -0.87 -18.75 -0.59
C MET A 123 -1.83 -17.76 0.07
N ALA A 124 -2.03 -16.56 -0.48
CA ALA A 124 -2.99 -15.59 0.04
C ALA A 124 -4.41 -16.17 0.15
N THR A 125 -4.88 -16.79 -0.93
CA THR A 125 -6.20 -17.45 -0.98
C THR A 125 -6.32 -18.57 0.05
N SER A 126 -5.27 -19.39 0.27
CA SER A 126 -5.27 -20.47 1.26
C SER A 126 -5.42 -19.95 2.70
N TYR A 127 -5.05 -18.71 2.96
CA TYR A 127 -5.25 -18.02 4.23
C TYR A 127 -6.54 -17.18 4.26
N GLY A 128 -7.45 -17.32 3.29
CA GLY A 128 -8.74 -16.64 3.27
C GLY A 128 -8.66 -15.16 2.86
N ILE A 129 -7.57 -14.76 2.22
CA ILE A 129 -7.40 -13.42 1.65
C ILE A 129 -8.02 -13.41 0.26
N THR A 130 -8.88 -12.44 -0.02
CA THR A 130 -9.47 -12.26 -1.35
C THR A 130 -8.45 -11.58 -2.27
N VAL A 131 -8.01 -12.30 -3.29
CA VAL A 131 -7.08 -11.78 -4.30
C VAL A 131 -7.89 -11.25 -5.47
N LEU A 132 -7.80 -9.96 -5.73
CA LEU A 132 -8.49 -9.30 -6.84
C LEU A 132 -7.60 -9.27 -8.08
N THR A 133 -8.19 -9.59 -9.23
CA THR A 133 -7.48 -9.65 -10.52
C THR A 133 -8.36 -9.01 -11.60
N ASP A 134 -8.15 -7.73 -11.86
CA ASP A 134 -8.89 -6.95 -12.87
C ASP A 134 -10.41 -7.11 -12.73
N GLU A 135 -10.92 -6.82 -11.54
CA GLU A 135 -12.32 -7.02 -11.19
C GLU A 135 -12.81 -6.03 -10.14
N ILE A 136 -14.11 -5.93 -10.01
CA ILE A 136 -14.79 -5.24 -8.91
C ILE A 136 -15.88 -6.14 -8.36
N MET A 137 -16.02 -6.18 -7.04
CA MET A 137 -17.03 -7.01 -6.38
C MET A 137 -17.79 -6.22 -5.31
N PRO A 138 -19.10 -6.49 -5.15
CA PRO A 138 -19.85 -5.99 -4.01
C PRO A 138 -19.42 -6.72 -2.75
N VAL A 139 -19.31 -5.98 -1.66
CA VAL A 139 -18.96 -6.53 -0.35
C VAL A 139 -19.82 -5.87 0.73
N GLU A 140 -20.11 -6.63 1.77
CA GLU A 140 -20.78 -6.11 2.95
C GLU A 140 -19.81 -6.08 4.13
N ILE A 141 -19.52 -4.89 4.62
CA ILE A 141 -18.63 -4.68 5.75
C ILE A 141 -19.39 -3.95 6.85
N GLY A 142 -19.58 -4.66 7.95
CA GLY A 142 -20.29 -4.07 9.08
C GLY A 142 -21.70 -3.58 8.78
N GLY A 143 -22.45 -4.29 7.94
CA GLY A 143 -23.80 -3.93 7.53
C GLY A 143 -23.87 -2.80 6.51
N GLN A 144 -22.75 -2.47 5.84
CA GLN A 144 -22.68 -1.47 4.77
C GLN A 144 -22.28 -2.10 3.45
N HIS A 145 -22.93 -1.69 2.38
CA HIS A 145 -22.60 -2.12 1.03
C HIS A 145 -21.50 -1.25 0.43
N LEU A 146 -20.41 -1.90 0.06
CA LEU A 146 -19.25 -1.30 -0.59
C LEU A 146 -18.96 -2.03 -1.91
N HIS A 147 -18.16 -1.41 -2.76
CA HIS A 147 -17.58 -2.10 -3.91
C HIS A 147 -16.06 -1.99 -3.80
N ILE A 148 -15.39 -3.14 -3.86
CA ILE A 148 -13.93 -3.21 -3.81
C ILE A 148 -13.43 -3.74 -5.14
N GLY A 149 -12.72 -2.89 -5.87
CA GLY A 149 -12.06 -3.23 -7.13
C GLY A 149 -10.56 -3.44 -6.93
N GLY A 150 -9.99 -4.26 -7.79
CA GLY A 150 -8.57 -4.46 -7.89
C GLY A 150 -8.11 -4.50 -9.33
N ILE A 151 -6.98 -3.88 -9.61
CA ILE A 151 -6.33 -3.92 -10.91
C ILE A 151 -4.90 -4.45 -10.77
N GLU A 152 -4.50 -5.37 -11.63
CA GLU A 152 -3.16 -5.90 -11.65
C GLU A 152 -2.12 -4.87 -12.07
N ASP A 153 -0.88 -5.09 -11.66
CA ASP A 153 0.21 -4.19 -11.99
C ASP A 153 0.49 -4.18 -13.50
N PRO A 154 0.64 -3.01 -14.14
CA PRO A 154 0.92 -2.93 -15.58
C PRO A 154 2.24 -3.58 -16.00
N GLU A 155 3.16 -3.90 -15.07
CA GLU A 155 4.36 -4.67 -15.43
C GLU A 155 4.06 -6.14 -15.74
N ASN A 156 2.84 -6.63 -15.51
CA ASN A 156 2.41 -7.97 -15.94
C ASN A 156 2.64 -8.22 -17.44
N VAL A 157 2.46 -7.20 -18.28
CA VAL A 157 2.77 -7.30 -19.72
C VAL A 157 4.21 -7.72 -19.98
N LYS A 158 5.12 -7.30 -19.12
CA LYS A 158 6.55 -7.51 -19.30
C LYS A 158 7.03 -8.89 -18.84
N TYR A 159 6.39 -9.46 -17.80
CA TYR A 159 6.91 -10.64 -17.12
C TYR A 159 5.95 -11.82 -17.08
N GLN A 160 4.63 -11.58 -17.11
CA GLN A 160 3.62 -12.61 -16.89
C GLN A 160 2.81 -12.89 -18.15
N ASN A 161 2.28 -11.85 -18.77
CA ASN A 161 1.42 -11.94 -19.95
C ASN A 161 1.77 -10.83 -20.95
N PRO A 162 2.54 -11.12 -22.01
CA PRO A 162 2.89 -10.11 -23.03
C PRO A 162 1.70 -9.47 -23.76
N ALA A 163 0.52 -10.09 -23.70
CA ALA A 163 -0.71 -9.56 -24.29
C ALA A 163 -1.52 -8.72 -23.29
N TYR A 164 -1.05 -8.55 -22.04
CA TYR A 164 -1.77 -7.77 -21.05
C TYR A 164 -1.81 -6.29 -21.40
N ASP A 165 -3.00 -5.77 -21.61
CA ASP A 165 -3.26 -4.34 -21.77
C ASP A 165 -3.97 -3.81 -20.54
N HIS A 166 -3.24 -3.11 -19.70
CA HIS A 166 -3.73 -2.53 -18.44
C HIS A 166 -4.92 -1.57 -18.65
N LYS A 167 -4.94 -0.81 -19.77
CA LYS A 167 -6.05 0.10 -20.07
C LYS A 167 -7.29 -0.66 -20.50
N ALA A 168 -7.13 -1.68 -21.34
CA ALA A 168 -8.22 -2.54 -21.75
C ALA A 168 -8.80 -3.32 -20.55
N ALA A 169 -7.95 -3.84 -19.68
CA ALA A 169 -8.35 -4.50 -18.45
C ALA A 169 -9.20 -3.58 -17.55
N MET A 170 -8.75 -2.33 -17.32
CA MET A 170 -9.54 -1.34 -16.58
C MET A 170 -10.88 -1.04 -17.26
N ALA A 171 -10.89 -0.89 -18.58
CA ALA A 171 -12.11 -0.57 -19.34
C ALA A 171 -13.14 -1.70 -19.24
N GLN A 172 -12.68 -2.95 -19.25
CA GLN A 172 -13.54 -4.12 -19.10
C GLN A 172 -14.03 -4.28 -17.65
N ALA A 173 -13.11 -4.24 -16.67
CA ALA A 173 -13.43 -4.51 -15.26
C ALA A 173 -14.29 -3.41 -14.62
N PHE A 174 -14.15 -2.16 -15.08
CA PHE A 174 -14.71 -0.99 -14.39
C PHE A 174 -15.71 -0.19 -15.22
N ALA A 175 -16.24 -0.78 -16.30
CA ALA A 175 -17.18 -0.12 -17.21
C ALA A 175 -18.37 0.52 -16.47
N ASP A 176 -18.94 -0.20 -15.51
CA ASP A 176 -20.19 0.18 -14.84
C ASP A 176 -19.98 0.80 -13.44
N VAL A 177 -18.74 1.01 -13.00
CA VAL A 177 -18.43 1.49 -11.65
C VAL A 177 -19.09 2.83 -11.32
N LYS A 178 -19.18 3.75 -12.30
CA LYS A 178 -19.81 5.07 -12.11
C LYS A 178 -21.30 4.99 -11.74
N THR A 179 -21.99 3.99 -12.24
CA THR A 179 -23.42 3.79 -12.03
C THR A 179 -23.72 2.85 -10.86
N THR A 180 -22.68 2.19 -10.35
CA THR A 180 -22.80 1.27 -9.23
C THR A 180 -23.07 2.03 -7.92
N PRO A 181 -24.15 1.73 -7.18
CA PRO A 181 -24.47 2.42 -5.94
C PRO A 181 -23.50 2.02 -4.82
N GLY A 182 -23.30 2.92 -3.83
CA GLY A 182 -22.45 2.67 -2.68
C GLY A 182 -21.05 3.27 -2.82
N TYR A 183 -20.22 3.07 -1.79
CA TYR A 183 -18.85 3.59 -1.75
C TYR A 183 -17.89 2.65 -2.47
N ARG A 184 -17.08 3.20 -3.36
CA ARG A 184 -16.27 2.42 -4.32
C ARG A 184 -14.78 2.63 -4.05
N ILE A 185 -14.08 1.54 -3.76
CA ILE A 185 -12.66 1.52 -3.40
C ILE A 185 -11.90 0.76 -4.49
N LEU A 186 -10.79 1.31 -4.96
CA LEU A 186 -9.86 0.63 -5.86
C LEU A 186 -8.54 0.35 -5.15
N LEU A 187 -8.09 -0.90 -5.19
CA LEU A 187 -6.72 -1.28 -4.91
C LEU A 187 -5.93 -1.26 -6.22
N ALA A 188 -4.89 -0.42 -6.27
CA ALA A 188 -4.01 -0.31 -7.43
C ALA A 188 -2.59 0.01 -6.95
N HIS A 189 -1.62 -0.85 -7.27
CA HIS A 189 -0.29 -0.73 -6.72
C HIS A 189 0.39 0.61 -7.07
N LYS A 190 0.28 1.07 -8.33
CA LYS A 190 0.99 2.24 -8.87
C LYS A 190 0.17 3.52 -8.86
N PRO A 191 0.51 4.52 -8.02
CA PRO A 191 -0.26 5.77 -7.89
C PRO A 191 -0.16 6.70 -9.11
N GLN A 192 0.87 6.56 -9.96
CA GLN A 192 1.06 7.44 -11.11
C GLN A 192 -0.05 7.32 -12.17
N TYR A 193 -0.86 6.26 -12.13
CA TYR A 193 -2.00 6.06 -13.03
C TYR A 193 -3.31 6.65 -12.49
N ILE A 194 -3.28 7.47 -11.43
CA ILE A 194 -4.49 8.05 -10.81
C ILE A 194 -5.40 8.76 -11.81
N ARG A 195 -4.84 9.38 -12.87
CA ARG A 195 -5.64 10.01 -13.92
C ARG A 195 -6.52 9.01 -14.68
N ASP A 196 -6.06 7.77 -14.83
CA ASP A 196 -6.82 6.72 -15.48
C ASP A 196 -7.81 6.09 -14.50
N TYR A 197 -7.42 5.82 -13.26
CA TYR A 197 -8.31 5.30 -12.21
C TYR A 197 -9.51 6.20 -11.95
N ALA A 198 -9.28 7.51 -11.86
CA ALA A 198 -10.35 8.49 -11.58
C ALA A 198 -11.42 8.57 -12.68
N LYS A 199 -11.11 8.14 -13.91
CA LYS A 199 -12.10 8.08 -15.02
C LYS A 199 -13.26 7.15 -14.71
N TYR A 200 -13.06 6.13 -13.88
CA TYR A 200 -14.07 5.11 -13.54
C TYR A 200 -14.94 5.48 -12.34
N GLY A 201 -14.66 6.57 -11.64
CA GLY A 201 -15.53 7.10 -10.58
C GLY A 201 -15.38 6.38 -9.25
N PHE A 202 -14.22 5.85 -8.95
CA PHE A 202 -13.88 5.40 -7.60
C PHE A 202 -13.84 6.56 -6.62
N ASP A 203 -14.39 6.36 -5.42
CA ASP A 203 -14.37 7.35 -4.35
C ASP A 203 -13.02 7.38 -3.64
N LEU A 204 -12.40 6.20 -3.48
CA LEU A 204 -11.10 6.01 -2.86
C LEU A 204 -10.22 5.11 -3.73
N VAL A 205 -8.97 5.52 -3.95
CA VAL A 205 -7.90 4.69 -4.51
C VAL A 205 -6.83 4.51 -3.45
N VAL A 206 -6.38 3.27 -3.22
CA VAL A 206 -5.28 2.95 -2.31
C VAL A 206 -4.11 2.36 -3.07
N SER A 207 -2.90 2.88 -2.81
CA SER A 207 -1.69 2.52 -3.54
C SER A 207 -0.47 2.39 -2.64
N GLY A 208 0.57 1.74 -3.15
CA GLY A 208 1.91 1.64 -2.57
C GLY A 208 3.00 2.09 -3.55
N HIS A 209 3.98 1.22 -3.82
CA HIS A 209 5.01 1.31 -4.85
C HIS A 209 6.12 2.33 -4.66
N THR A 210 5.82 3.48 -4.11
CA THR A 210 6.73 4.65 -4.10
C THR A 210 7.71 4.66 -2.94
N HIS A 211 7.42 3.87 -1.91
CA HIS A 211 8.20 3.79 -0.67
C HIS A 211 8.48 5.16 -0.02
N GLY A 212 7.54 6.11 -0.16
CA GLY A 212 7.73 7.47 0.31
C GLY A 212 8.85 8.21 -0.41
N GLY A 213 9.23 7.79 -1.61
CA GLY A 213 10.35 8.36 -2.36
C GLY A 213 11.71 8.18 -1.68
N GLN A 214 11.90 7.13 -0.87
CA GLN A 214 13.10 6.72 -0.13
C GLN A 214 13.58 7.71 0.93
N MET A 215 13.85 8.95 0.54
CA MET A 215 14.37 10.02 1.40
C MET A 215 13.38 11.17 1.40
N ILE A 216 13.06 11.66 2.58
CA ILE A 216 12.18 12.80 2.81
C ILE A 216 12.99 13.91 3.47
N ILE A 217 12.72 15.16 3.11
CA ILE A 217 13.16 16.32 3.90
C ILE A 217 11.88 16.91 4.50
N PRO A 218 11.66 16.75 5.80
CA PRO A 218 10.42 17.22 6.45
C PRO A 218 10.12 18.70 6.14
N GLY A 219 8.90 18.96 5.68
CA GLY A 219 8.45 20.31 5.31
C GLY A 219 8.93 20.82 3.95
N LEU A 220 9.85 20.11 3.26
CA LEU A 220 10.41 20.58 1.99
C LEU A 220 10.22 19.56 0.84
N ILE A 221 10.56 18.29 1.06
CA ILE A 221 10.53 17.26 0.00
C ILE A 221 9.79 16.03 0.54
N ASN A 222 8.67 15.67 -0.11
CA ASN A 222 7.87 14.48 0.22
C ASN A 222 8.35 13.22 -0.52
N GLY A 223 9.60 13.15 -0.88
CA GLY A 223 10.24 12.03 -1.54
C GLY A 223 11.30 12.49 -2.52
N LEU A 224 12.48 11.83 -2.49
CA LEU A 224 13.56 12.16 -3.41
C LEU A 224 13.40 11.46 -4.76
N TYR A 225 13.08 10.16 -4.74
CA TYR A 225 12.95 9.34 -5.95
C TYR A 225 11.91 8.24 -5.77
N ALA A 226 11.05 8.07 -6.77
CA ALA A 226 10.15 6.92 -6.83
C ALA A 226 10.18 6.26 -8.22
N PRO A 227 10.10 4.91 -8.30
CA PRO A 227 10.02 4.20 -9.58
C PRO A 227 8.81 4.68 -10.40
N GLY A 228 9.01 4.87 -11.70
CA GLY A 228 7.96 5.34 -12.61
C GLY A 228 7.57 6.82 -12.48
N GLN A 229 8.14 7.56 -11.51
CA GLN A 229 7.93 9.01 -11.35
C GLN A 229 9.25 9.81 -11.40
N GLY A 230 10.41 9.17 -11.16
CA GLY A 230 11.72 9.83 -11.17
C GLY A 230 12.00 10.62 -9.89
N LEU A 231 12.79 11.70 -10.02
CA LEU A 231 13.15 12.61 -8.94
C LEU A 231 11.94 13.47 -8.54
N PHE A 232 11.82 13.73 -7.23
CA PHE A 232 10.76 14.54 -6.62
C PHE A 232 9.36 14.06 -7.02
N PRO A 233 9.01 12.80 -6.72
CA PRO A 233 7.76 12.20 -7.15
C PRO A 233 6.56 13.00 -6.66
N ARG A 234 5.61 13.23 -7.56
CA ARG A 234 4.37 13.95 -7.24
C ARG A 234 3.54 13.22 -6.19
N TRP A 235 3.56 11.90 -6.21
CA TRP A 235 2.80 11.04 -5.29
C TRP A 235 3.76 10.13 -4.50
N GLY A 236 4.59 10.74 -3.65
CA GLY A 236 5.58 10.01 -2.84
C GLY A 236 4.98 9.27 -1.65
N GLY A 237 3.92 9.78 -1.05
CA GLY A 237 3.21 9.20 0.09
C GLY A 237 2.28 10.22 0.75
N GLY A 238 1.14 9.74 1.25
CA GLY A 238 0.14 10.60 1.89
C GLY A 238 -1.21 10.58 1.20
N LEU A 239 -2.04 11.58 1.51
CA LEU A 239 -3.38 11.75 0.98
C LEU A 239 -3.40 12.79 -0.14
N TYR A 240 -4.04 12.44 -1.25
CA TYR A 240 -4.17 13.28 -2.44
C TYR A 240 -5.61 13.32 -2.91
N ARG A 241 -5.97 14.38 -3.66
CA ARG A 241 -7.25 14.46 -4.36
C ARG A 241 -7.05 14.62 -5.86
N HIS A 242 -7.85 13.90 -6.64
CA HIS A 242 -7.91 14.00 -8.09
C HIS A 242 -9.37 14.07 -8.53
N GLY A 243 -9.88 15.29 -8.78
CA GLY A 243 -11.31 15.51 -8.97
C GLY A 243 -12.11 15.08 -7.74
N ALA A 244 -13.09 14.21 -7.93
CA ALA A 244 -13.91 13.63 -6.86
C ALA A 244 -13.22 12.46 -6.13
N THR A 245 -12.18 11.88 -6.73
CA THR A 245 -11.48 10.70 -6.20
C THR A 245 -10.45 11.11 -5.15
N THR A 246 -10.49 10.50 -3.99
CA THR A 246 -9.42 10.55 -3.00
C THR A 246 -8.42 9.43 -3.27
N MET A 247 -7.12 9.70 -3.20
CA MET A 247 -6.08 8.69 -3.28
C MET A 247 -5.19 8.72 -2.05
N VAL A 248 -4.93 7.56 -1.47
CA VAL A 248 -3.96 7.38 -0.40
C VAL A 248 -2.81 6.52 -0.90
N VAL A 249 -1.61 7.05 -0.77
CA VAL A 249 -0.37 6.36 -1.13
C VAL A 249 0.38 6.03 0.15
N SER A 250 0.53 4.75 0.45
CA SER A 250 1.35 4.29 1.58
C SER A 250 2.84 4.44 1.26
N ARG A 251 3.62 4.79 2.29
CA ARG A 251 5.08 4.73 2.22
C ARG A 251 5.62 3.32 2.38
N GLY A 252 4.74 2.36 2.64
CA GLY A 252 5.04 0.95 2.68
C GLY A 252 5.79 0.47 3.92
N LEU A 253 5.81 -0.85 4.06
CA LEU A 253 6.36 -1.58 5.20
C LEU A 253 7.83 -1.99 5.01
N ALA A 254 8.39 -1.98 3.80
CA ALA A 254 9.78 -2.35 3.58
C ALA A 254 10.73 -1.48 4.39
N LYS A 255 11.62 -2.09 5.18
CA LYS A 255 12.62 -1.37 5.99
C LYS A 255 13.77 -0.84 5.14
N ARG A 256 14.09 -1.50 4.04
CA ARG A 256 15.16 -1.15 3.10
C ARG A 256 14.74 -1.51 1.69
N ILE A 257 15.12 -0.71 0.72
CA ILE A 257 14.86 -0.93 -0.69
C ILE A 257 16.15 -0.67 -1.46
N PHE A 258 16.52 -1.59 -2.37
CA PHE A 258 17.75 -1.49 -3.19
C PHE A 258 19.01 -1.14 -2.38
N HIS A 259 19.18 -1.69 -1.19
CA HIS A 259 20.30 -1.36 -0.27
C HIS A 259 20.36 0.10 0.20
N MET A 260 19.41 0.96 -0.21
CA MET A 260 19.36 2.34 0.25
C MET A 260 18.58 2.45 1.57
N PRO A 261 19.08 3.22 2.55
CA PRO A 261 18.34 3.48 3.76
C PRO A 261 17.15 4.40 3.50
N ARG A 262 16.12 4.27 4.31
CA ARG A 262 15.09 5.30 4.42
C ARG A 262 15.65 6.46 5.25
N VAL A 263 15.48 7.70 4.77
CA VAL A 263 15.91 8.89 5.49
C VAL A 263 14.71 9.76 5.80
N PHE A 264 14.44 10.00 7.10
CA PHE A 264 13.22 10.65 7.63
C PHE A 264 11.90 10.03 7.12
N ASN A 265 11.97 8.79 6.71
CA ASN A 265 10.90 8.09 6.00
C ASN A 265 10.68 6.71 6.64
N ARG A 266 10.02 6.69 7.79
CA ARG A 266 9.76 5.46 8.55
C ARG A 266 8.80 4.54 7.80
N PRO A 267 8.98 3.20 7.90
CA PRO A 267 7.96 2.25 7.48
C PRO A 267 6.63 2.52 8.19
N GLU A 268 5.52 2.35 7.48
CA GLU A 268 4.21 2.69 8.03
C GLU A 268 3.13 1.65 7.75
N VAL A 269 2.20 1.53 8.67
CA VAL A 269 0.82 1.12 8.41
C VAL A 269 -0.05 2.36 8.33
N VAL A 270 -1.05 2.34 7.47
CA VAL A 270 -1.98 3.46 7.31
C VAL A 270 -3.36 3.06 7.79
N VAL A 271 -3.97 3.89 8.60
CA VAL A 271 -5.37 3.76 9.06
C VAL A 271 -6.18 4.85 8.37
N LEU A 272 -7.24 4.44 7.69
CA LEU A 272 -8.20 5.33 7.04
C LEU A 272 -9.50 5.26 7.83
N ASP A 273 -9.87 6.36 8.46
CA ASP A 273 -11.16 6.51 9.11
C ASP A 273 -12.10 7.21 8.13
N LEU A 274 -13.02 6.47 7.51
CA LEU A 274 -13.99 6.95 6.58
C LEU A 274 -15.26 7.32 7.32
N GLY A 275 -15.77 8.53 7.07
CA GLY A 275 -16.99 9.03 7.69
C GLY A 275 -17.10 10.55 7.51
N GLY A 276 -18.17 11.14 7.99
CA GLY A 276 -18.36 12.60 7.91
C GLY A 276 -19.77 12.97 8.20
#